data_b40b1de696b003d5a18a244d28ce29a6
#
_entry.id   b40b1de696b003d5a18a244d28ce29a6
#
_cell.length_a   1.000
_cell.length_b   1.000
_cell.length_c   1.000
_cell.angle_alpha   90.00
_cell.angle_beta   90.00
_cell.angle_gamma   90.00
#
_symmetry.space_group_name_H-M   'P 1'
#
loop_
_entity.id
_entity.type
_entity.pdbx_description
1 polymer ?
#
loop_
_entity_poly.entity_id
_entity_poly.type
_entity_poly.pdbx_seq_one_letter_code
_entity_poly.pdbx_strand_id
1 'polypeptide(L)'
;MNNPDDNDIAAEYLALKAANDELRERGKQWLWNALDVICSEINRELSARNNPPLQVGRQEWQFKVEDSTMVGERFGARFREKTLVVEAGWPREPQHGFVPDRGLARARIGFSQNVMLEAKIIAEFTLKRQRDNDPAWYAIENKKLDARVTEPRLREYFNLILGD
;
A
#
# COMPACT_ATOMS: atom_id res chain seq x y z
N MET A 1 -0.36 -43.49 6.51
CA MET A 1 -1.69 -43.47 5.88
C MET A 1 -2.30 -42.11 6.15
N ASN A 2 -2.41 -41.27 5.11
CA ASN A 2 -3.04 -39.96 5.27
C ASN A 2 -4.56 -40.15 5.37
N ASN A 3 -5.15 -39.55 6.39
CA ASN A 3 -6.59 -39.51 6.57
C ASN A 3 -7.21 -38.70 5.45
N PRO A 4 -8.32 -39.14 4.78
CA PRO A 4 -9.00 -38.36 3.76
C PRO A 4 -9.38 -36.94 4.23
N ASP A 5 -9.75 -36.80 5.51
CA ASP A 5 -10.10 -35.54 6.12
C ASP A 5 -8.95 -34.55 6.15
N ASP A 6 -7.71 -35.01 6.30
CA ASP A 6 -6.51 -34.16 6.33
C ASP A 6 -6.24 -33.56 4.94
N ASN A 7 -6.51 -34.31 3.87
CA ASN A 7 -6.33 -33.85 2.50
C ASN A 7 -7.38 -32.75 2.14
N ASP A 8 -8.61 -32.92 2.63
CA ASP A 8 -9.68 -31.94 2.41
C ASP A 8 -9.39 -30.63 3.13
N ILE A 9 -8.91 -30.71 4.39
CA ILE A 9 -8.51 -29.54 5.18
C ILE A 9 -7.35 -28.79 4.50
N ALA A 10 -6.35 -29.51 4.01
CA ALA A 10 -5.23 -28.91 3.29
C ALA A 10 -5.68 -28.24 1.99
N ALA A 11 -6.59 -28.88 1.24
CA ALA A 11 -7.15 -28.30 0.02
C ALA A 11 -7.94 -27.03 0.28
N GLU A 12 -8.77 -27.02 1.34
CA GLU A 12 -9.52 -25.82 1.75
C GLU A 12 -8.60 -24.67 2.17
N TYR A 13 -7.53 -24.98 2.91
CA TYR A 13 -6.54 -23.97 3.32
C TYR A 13 -5.84 -23.35 2.10
N LEU A 14 -5.42 -24.17 1.14
CA LEU A 14 -4.78 -23.68 -0.09
C LEU A 14 -5.72 -22.84 -0.94
N ALA A 15 -6.99 -23.23 -1.02
CA ALA A 15 -8.01 -22.46 -1.76
C ALA A 15 -8.26 -21.09 -1.11
N LEU A 16 -8.32 -21.05 0.23
CA LEU A 16 -8.50 -19.80 0.96
C LEU A 16 -7.28 -18.89 0.78
N LYS A 17 -6.07 -19.45 0.86
CA LYS A 17 -4.84 -18.70 0.64
C LYS A 17 -4.80 -18.10 -0.77
N ALA A 18 -5.14 -18.89 -1.79
CA ALA A 18 -5.17 -18.42 -3.17
C ALA A 18 -6.18 -17.29 -3.36
N ALA A 19 -7.37 -17.42 -2.76
CA ALA A 19 -8.40 -16.37 -2.81
C ALA A 19 -7.93 -15.08 -2.12
N ASN A 20 -7.27 -15.19 -0.97
CA ASN A 20 -6.72 -14.05 -0.26
C ASN A 20 -5.59 -13.37 -1.03
N ASP A 21 -4.72 -14.16 -1.66
CA ASP A 21 -3.61 -13.64 -2.46
C ASP A 21 -4.13 -12.89 -3.69
N GLU A 22 -5.22 -13.36 -4.30
CA GLU A 22 -5.88 -12.63 -5.40
C GLU A 22 -6.42 -11.28 -4.93
N LEU A 23 -7.08 -11.23 -3.77
CA LEU A 23 -7.58 -9.99 -3.20
C LEU A 23 -6.43 -9.02 -2.87
N ARG A 24 -5.33 -9.53 -2.36
CA ARG A 24 -4.14 -8.74 -2.06
C ARG A 24 -3.56 -8.11 -3.32
N GLU A 25 -3.43 -8.88 -4.38
CA GLU A 25 -2.94 -8.36 -5.67
C GLU A 25 -3.90 -7.31 -6.26
N ARG A 26 -5.20 -7.53 -6.16
CA ARG A 26 -6.20 -6.57 -6.63
C ARG A 26 -6.15 -5.26 -5.83
N GLY A 27 -6.01 -5.36 -4.51
CA GLY A 27 -5.87 -4.18 -3.65
C GLY A 27 -4.60 -3.39 -3.94
N LYS A 28 -3.48 -4.08 -4.11
CA LYS A 28 -2.22 -3.46 -4.50
C LYS A 28 -2.33 -2.78 -5.87
N GLN A 29 -2.93 -3.44 -6.83
CA GLN A 29 -3.10 -2.91 -8.18
C GLN A 29 -3.99 -1.66 -8.18
N TRP A 30 -5.07 -1.66 -7.39
CA TRP A 30 -5.90 -0.48 -7.23
C TRP A 30 -5.10 0.72 -6.72
N LEU A 31 -4.26 0.48 -5.69
CA LEU A 31 -3.44 1.53 -5.10
C LEU A 31 -2.44 2.10 -6.12
N TRP A 32 -1.72 1.23 -6.82
CA TRP A 32 -0.75 1.67 -7.83
C TRP A 32 -1.42 2.40 -9.01
N ASN A 33 -2.56 1.92 -9.47
CA ASN A 33 -3.32 2.60 -10.53
C ASN A 33 -3.79 3.98 -10.09
N ALA A 34 -4.28 4.12 -8.87
CA ALA A 34 -4.70 5.41 -8.31
C ALA A 34 -3.51 6.38 -8.27
N LEU A 35 -2.35 5.93 -7.81
CA LEU A 35 -1.15 6.75 -7.77
C LEU A 35 -0.67 7.17 -9.16
N ASP A 36 -0.74 6.27 -10.14
CA ASP A 36 -0.37 6.57 -11.53
C ASP A 36 -1.28 7.64 -12.14
N VAL A 37 -2.59 7.55 -11.89
CA VAL A 37 -3.56 8.55 -12.34
C VAL A 37 -3.29 9.91 -11.70
N ILE A 38 -3.07 9.91 -10.38
CA ILE A 38 -2.76 11.14 -9.63
C ILE A 38 -1.49 11.80 -10.17
N CYS A 39 -0.43 11.04 -10.37
CA CYS A 39 0.84 11.56 -10.90
C CYS A 39 0.67 12.13 -12.31
N SER A 40 -0.11 11.48 -13.17
CA SER A 40 -0.39 11.97 -14.53
C SER A 40 -1.13 13.30 -14.50
N GLU A 41 -2.12 13.45 -13.63
CA GLU A 41 -2.86 14.68 -13.46
C GLU A 41 -1.98 15.81 -12.92
N ILE A 42 -1.18 15.52 -11.91
CA ILE A 42 -0.24 16.49 -11.33
C ILE A 42 0.79 16.93 -12.37
N ASN A 43 1.35 16.00 -13.13
CA ASN A 43 2.33 16.32 -14.16
C ASN A 43 1.75 17.21 -15.26
N ARG A 44 0.47 17.03 -15.58
CA ARG A 44 -0.23 17.92 -16.53
C ARG A 44 -0.34 19.35 -15.97
N GLU A 45 -0.70 19.48 -14.69
CA GLU A 45 -0.78 20.77 -14.02
C GLU A 45 0.59 21.45 -13.91
N LEU A 46 1.63 20.67 -13.56
CA LEU A 46 3.01 21.16 -13.48
C LEU A 46 3.50 21.66 -14.83
N SER A 47 3.25 20.90 -15.89
CA SER A 47 3.62 21.26 -17.25
C SER A 47 2.95 22.57 -17.70
N ALA A 48 1.67 22.74 -17.35
CA ALA A 48 0.93 23.96 -17.67
C ALA A 48 1.53 25.21 -17.00
N ARG A 49 2.26 25.03 -15.90
CA ARG A 49 2.94 26.11 -15.16
C ARG A 49 4.45 26.16 -15.44
N ASN A 50 4.92 25.45 -16.44
CA ASN A 50 6.34 25.34 -16.79
C ASN A 50 7.21 24.77 -15.67
N ASN A 51 6.66 23.94 -14.81
CA ASN A 51 7.39 23.22 -13.78
C ASN A 51 7.84 21.85 -14.29
N PRO A 52 8.96 21.30 -13.76
CA PRO A 52 9.38 19.95 -14.12
C PRO A 52 8.38 18.91 -13.59
N PRO A 53 8.27 17.76 -14.25
CA PRO A 53 7.39 16.69 -13.79
C PRO A 53 7.89 16.05 -12.50
N LEU A 54 7.01 15.33 -11.82
CA LEU A 54 7.37 14.45 -10.71
C LEU A 54 8.36 13.39 -11.19
N GLN A 55 9.37 13.10 -10.38
CA GLN A 55 10.24 11.95 -10.57
C GLN A 55 9.61 10.77 -9.84
N VAL A 56 9.19 9.75 -10.59
CA VAL A 56 8.42 8.62 -10.06
C VAL A 56 9.21 7.34 -10.27
N GLY A 57 9.19 6.45 -9.27
CA GLY A 57 9.83 5.15 -9.37
C GLY A 57 9.18 4.14 -8.45
N ARG A 58 9.40 2.85 -8.76
CA ARG A 58 8.97 1.72 -7.94
C ARG A 58 10.13 0.76 -7.76
N GLN A 59 10.15 0.10 -6.60
CA GLN A 59 11.16 -0.93 -6.31
C GLN A 59 10.57 -1.96 -5.35
N GLU A 60 11.15 -3.14 -5.34
CA GLU A 60 10.84 -4.14 -4.34
C GLU A 60 11.23 -3.62 -2.97
N TRP A 61 10.41 -3.91 -1.96
CA TRP A 61 10.60 -3.34 -0.64
C TRP A 61 10.04 -4.25 0.45
N GLN A 62 10.66 -4.18 1.61
CA GLN A 62 10.17 -4.81 2.83
C GLN A 62 10.10 -3.78 3.94
N PHE A 63 9.07 -3.90 4.78
CA PHE A 63 8.92 -3.02 5.93
C PHE A 63 8.28 -3.76 7.10
N LYS A 64 8.53 -3.27 8.29
CA LYS A 64 7.98 -3.86 9.51
C LYS A 64 6.69 -3.17 9.92
N VAL A 65 5.70 -3.98 10.31
CA VAL A 65 4.50 -3.54 10.99
C VAL A 65 4.43 -4.39 12.27
N GLU A 66 4.63 -3.76 13.42
CA GLU A 66 4.84 -4.45 14.68
C GLU A 66 6.01 -5.44 14.54
N ASP A 67 5.81 -6.72 14.84
CA ASP A 67 6.85 -7.74 14.71
C ASP A 67 6.81 -8.49 13.38
N SER A 68 5.91 -8.12 12.50
CA SER A 68 5.71 -8.80 11.22
C SER A 68 6.38 -8.07 10.07
N THR A 69 6.81 -8.82 9.07
CA THR A 69 7.45 -8.28 7.87
C THR A 69 6.46 -8.26 6.71
N MET A 70 6.24 -7.08 6.16
CA MET A 70 5.46 -6.90 4.95
C MET A 70 6.42 -6.91 3.76
N VAL A 71 6.15 -7.75 2.78
CA VAL A 71 6.95 -7.89 1.57
C VAL A 71 6.12 -7.42 0.37
N GLY A 72 6.62 -6.46 -0.35
CA GLY A 72 5.90 -5.89 -1.49
C GLY A 72 6.74 -4.91 -2.26
N GLU A 73 6.20 -3.72 -2.43
CA GLU A 73 6.80 -2.67 -3.25
C GLU A 73 6.75 -1.31 -2.57
N ARG A 74 7.64 -0.45 -3.01
CA ARG A 74 7.67 0.95 -2.61
C ARG A 74 7.57 1.82 -3.86
N PHE A 75 6.59 2.71 -3.86
CA PHE A 75 6.42 3.77 -4.84
C PHE A 75 7.02 5.05 -4.27
N GLY A 76 7.74 5.80 -5.08
CA GLY A 76 8.26 7.11 -4.70
C GLY A 76 7.91 8.17 -5.73
N ALA A 77 7.50 9.34 -5.25
CA ALA A 77 7.29 10.53 -6.08
C ALA A 77 8.08 11.68 -5.48
N ARG A 78 8.95 12.26 -6.27
CA ARG A 78 9.81 13.36 -5.85
C ARG A 78 9.51 14.61 -6.65
N PHE A 79 9.37 15.72 -5.95
CA PHE A 79 9.28 17.05 -6.54
C PHE A 79 10.31 17.95 -5.85
N ARG A 80 11.34 18.36 -6.61
CA ARG A 80 12.49 19.10 -6.07
C ARG A 80 13.18 18.27 -4.98
N GLU A 81 13.22 18.74 -3.75
CA GLU A 81 13.87 18.04 -2.64
C GLU A 81 12.93 17.18 -1.80
N LYS A 82 11.63 17.35 -1.98
CA LYS A 82 10.61 16.65 -1.20
C LYS A 82 10.19 15.35 -1.86
N THR A 83 10.03 14.31 -1.06
CA THR A 83 9.65 12.99 -1.54
C THR A 83 8.45 12.44 -0.77
N LEU A 84 7.51 11.88 -1.49
CA LEU A 84 6.42 11.09 -0.95
C LEU A 84 6.66 9.64 -1.31
N VAL A 85 6.54 8.75 -0.33
CA VAL A 85 6.69 7.30 -0.55
C VAL A 85 5.43 6.58 -0.13
N VAL A 86 5.07 5.54 -0.87
CA VAL A 86 3.95 4.67 -0.54
C VAL A 86 4.47 3.24 -0.59
N GLU A 87 4.39 2.56 0.55
CA GLU A 87 4.83 1.18 0.70
C GLU A 87 3.59 0.30 0.86
N ALA A 88 3.55 -0.83 0.17
CA ALA A 88 2.46 -1.78 0.29
C ALA A 88 2.99 -3.21 0.22
N GLY A 89 2.46 -4.09 1.06
CA GLY A 89 2.89 -5.47 1.09
C GLY A 89 2.12 -6.30 2.10
N TRP A 90 2.49 -7.55 2.16
CA TRP A 90 1.94 -8.54 3.10
C TRP A 90 2.96 -9.63 3.36
N PRO A 91 2.81 -10.40 4.46
CA PRO A 91 3.70 -11.53 4.72
C PRO A 91 3.58 -12.57 3.60
N ARG A 92 4.72 -13.04 3.10
CA ARG A 92 4.79 -14.02 2.01
C ARG A 92 5.08 -15.43 2.51
N GLU A 93 5.75 -15.53 3.65
CA GLU A 93 6.20 -16.80 4.23
C GLU A 93 5.86 -16.81 5.72
N PRO A 94 5.75 -18.01 6.34
CA PRO A 94 5.37 -18.11 7.76
C PRO A 94 6.25 -17.30 8.71
N GLN A 95 7.55 -17.23 8.46
CA GLN A 95 8.48 -16.45 9.30
C GLN A 95 8.27 -14.93 9.21
N HIS A 96 7.58 -14.45 8.20
CA HIS A 96 7.25 -13.02 8.10
C HIS A 96 6.18 -12.59 9.10
N GLY A 97 5.43 -13.53 9.68
CA GLY A 97 4.33 -13.23 10.58
C GLY A 97 3.00 -13.09 9.85
N PHE A 98 2.17 -12.16 10.30
CA PHE A 98 0.83 -11.98 9.76
C PHE A 98 0.46 -10.49 9.80
N VAL A 99 -0.59 -10.13 9.03
CA VAL A 99 -1.10 -8.77 9.02
C VAL A 99 -1.90 -8.52 10.30
N PRO A 100 -1.58 -7.49 11.09
CA PRO A 100 -2.37 -7.16 12.27
C PRO A 100 -3.84 -6.88 11.95
N ASP A 101 -4.72 -7.08 12.93
CA ASP A 101 -6.14 -6.79 12.84
C ASP A 101 -6.89 -7.54 11.74
N ARG A 102 -6.41 -8.75 11.39
CA ARG A 102 -7.01 -9.60 10.35
C ARG A 102 -7.09 -8.93 8.98
N GLY A 103 -6.22 -7.97 8.72
CA GLY A 103 -6.10 -7.36 7.41
C GLY A 103 -5.49 -8.32 6.39
N LEU A 104 -5.72 -8.04 5.11
CA LEU A 104 -5.12 -8.78 4.01
C LEU A 104 -3.71 -8.29 3.70
N ALA A 105 -3.50 -6.98 3.81
CA ALA A 105 -2.22 -6.32 3.52
C ALA A 105 -2.14 -5.01 4.29
N ARG A 106 -0.95 -4.44 4.32
CA ARG A 106 -0.69 -3.12 4.89
C ARG A 106 -0.06 -2.21 3.85
N ALA A 107 -0.38 -0.94 3.97
CA ALA A 107 0.28 0.13 3.24
C ALA A 107 0.58 1.28 4.19
N ARG A 108 1.57 2.07 3.84
CA ARG A 108 1.89 3.26 4.63
C ARG A 108 2.44 4.35 3.72
N ILE A 109 2.17 5.59 4.10
CA ILE A 109 2.66 6.77 3.40
C ILE A 109 3.73 7.43 4.24
N GLY A 110 4.85 7.72 3.62
CA GLY A 110 5.95 8.44 4.23
C GLY A 110 6.26 9.71 3.47
N PHE A 111 6.80 10.68 4.19
CA PHE A 111 7.17 11.98 3.64
C PHE A 111 8.57 12.35 4.10
N SER A 112 9.38 12.87 3.16
CA SER A 112 10.70 13.41 3.46
C SER A 112 10.83 14.80 2.84
N GLN A 113 11.31 15.76 3.64
CA GLN A 113 11.59 17.11 3.16
C GLN A 113 12.88 17.22 2.37
N ASN A 114 13.78 16.25 2.53
CA ASN A 114 15.08 16.23 1.93
C ASN A 114 15.45 14.79 1.58
N VAL A 115 16.03 14.60 0.39
CA VAL A 115 16.45 13.27 -0.09
C VAL A 115 17.49 12.59 0.80
N MET A 116 18.19 13.34 1.63
CA MET A 116 19.17 12.80 2.58
C MET A 116 18.55 12.30 3.88
N LEU A 117 17.25 12.55 4.11
CA LEU A 117 16.56 12.15 5.31
C LEU A 117 15.64 10.97 5.03
N GLU A 118 15.50 10.09 6.02
CA GLU A 118 14.52 9.02 5.96
C GLU A 118 13.10 9.59 5.92
N ALA A 119 12.22 8.92 5.19
CA ALA A 119 10.82 9.29 5.14
C ALA A 119 10.16 9.01 6.49
N LYS A 120 9.43 10.00 7.00
CA LYS A 120 8.62 9.88 8.20
C LYS A 120 7.25 9.34 7.81
N ILE A 121 6.79 8.30 8.49
CA ILE A 121 5.47 7.71 8.25
C ILE A 121 4.40 8.67 8.75
N ILE A 122 3.49 9.05 7.86
CA ILE A 122 2.40 10.01 8.14
C ILE A 122 1.02 9.39 8.07
N ALA A 123 0.87 8.23 7.45
CA ALA A 123 -0.40 7.52 7.37
C ALA A 123 -0.17 6.03 7.20
N GLU A 124 -1.12 5.25 7.70
CA GLU A 124 -1.12 3.79 7.58
C GLU A 124 -2.49 3.31 7.12
N PHE A 125 -2.49 2.28 6.27
CA PHE A 125 -3.71 1.70 5.71
C PHE A 125 -3.68 0.18 5.87
N THR A 126 -4.87 -0.41 6.01
CA THR A 126 -5.06 -1.86 5.98
C THR A 126 -6.03 -2.23 4.88
N LEU A 127 -5.75 -3.33 4.20
CA LEU A 127 -6.62 -3.88 3.17
C LEU A 127 -7.60 -4.84 3.82
N LYS A 128 -8.88 -4.65 3.58
CA LYS A 128 -9.96 -5.48 4.13
C LYS A 128 -10.81 -6.07 3.02
N ARG A 129 -11.25 -7.31 3.24
CA ARG A 129 -12.27 -7.93 2.40
C ARG A 129 -13.62 -7.24 2.64
N GLN A 130 -14.38 -7.01 1.58
CA GLN A 130 -15.74 -6.48 1.67
C GLN A 130 -16.78 -7.55 1.33
N ARG A 131 -18.04 -7.25 1.61
CA ARG A 131 -19.16 -8.18 1.40
C ARG A 131 -19.34 -8.59 -0.07
N ASP A 132 -19.01 -7.70 -1.00
CA ASP A 132 -19.08 -7.92 -2.45
C ASP A 132 -17.81 -8.55 -3.04
N ASN A 133 -16.92 -9.06 -2.19
CA ASN A 133 -15.64 -9.67 -2.51
C ASN A 133 -14.57 -8.73 -3.11
N ASP A 134 -14.87 -7.45 -3.29
CA ASP A 134 -13.82 -6.49 -3.68
C ASP A 134 -13.08 -5.99 -2.43
N PRO A 135 -11.74 -6.02 -2.43
CA PRO A 135 -10.98 -5.50 -1.31
C PRO A 135 -10.97 -3.97 -1.32
N ALA A 136 -10.85 -3.37 -0.15
CA ALA A 136 -10.71 -1.93 -0.03
C ALA A 136 -9.69 -1.58 1.05
N TRP A 137 -8.98 -0.48 0.83
CA TRP A 137 -8.06 0.08 1.81
C TRP A 137 -8.80 0.99 2.77
N TYR A 138 -8.45 0.87 4.05
CA TYR A 138 -9.00 1.69 5.13
C TYR A 138 -7.86 2.33 5.89
N ALA A 139 -7.99 3.59 6.22
CA ALA A 139 -7.03 4.29 7.06
C ALA A 139 -7.08 3.74 8.49
N ILE A 140 -5.92 3.74 9.14
CA ILE A 140 -5.79 3.37 10.54
C ILE A 140 -5.38 4.63 11.31
N GLU A 141 -6.22 5.06 12.25
CA GLU A 141 -5.92 6.19 13.12
C GLU A 141 -6.10 5.76 14.57
N ASN A 142 -5.09 6.06 15.41
CA ASN A 142 -5.08 5.67 16.83
C ASN A 142 -5.39 4.18 17.05
N LYS A 143 -4.80 3.30 16.20
CA LYS A 143 -4.99 1.85 16.18
C LYS A 143 -6.43 1.39 15.88
N LYS A 144 -7.26 2.30 15.34
CA LYS A 144 -8.64 2.00 14.97
C LYS A 144 -8.83 2.19 13.47
N LEU A 145 -9.73 1.39 12.93
CA LEU A 145 -10.14 1.51 11.53
C LEU A 145 -10.92 2.81 11.36
N ASP A 146 -10.48 3.62 10.40
CA ASP A 146 -11.13 4.86 10.02
C ASP A 146 -11.77 4.72 8.63
N ALA A 147 -11.94 5.82 7.92
CA ALA A 147 -12.62 5.87 6.64
C ALA A 147 -11.88 5.09 5.55
N ARG A 148 -12.65 4.64 4.55
CA ARG A 148 -12.11 4.05 3.33
C ARG A 148 -11.21 5.04 2.60
N VAL A 149 -10.06 4.56 2.13
CA VAL A 149 -9.12 5.37 1.35
C VAL A 149 -9.66 5.55 -0.06
N THR A 150 -9.78 6.80 -0.46
CA THR A 150 -10.24 7.19 -1.79
C THR A 150 -9.11 7.84 -2.58
N GLU A 151 -9.26 7.93 -3.91
CA GLU A 151 -8.29 8.62 -4.75
C GLU A 151 -8.10 10.10 -4.36
N PRO A 152 -9.17 10.89 -4.09
CA PRO A 152 -8.99 12.25 -3.59
C PRO A 152 -8.18 12.35 -2.30
N ARG A 153 -8.37 11.41 -1.38
CA ARG A 153 -7.60 11.36 -0.14
C ARG A 153 -6.11 11.10 -0.42
N LEU A 154 -5.81 10.17 -1.31
CA LEU A 154 -4.43 9.90 -1.72
C LEU A 154 -3.79 11.13 -2.36
N ARG A 155 -4.54 11.84 -3.19
CA ARG A 155 -4.06 13.05 -3.83
C ARG A 155 -3.68 14.14 -2.82
N GLU A 156 -4.40 14.25 -1.72
CA GLU A 156 -4.11 15.24 -0.68
C GLU A 156 -2.69 15.11 -0.13
N TYR A 157 -2.16 13.88 -0.01
CA TYR A 157 -0.80 13.68 0.47
C TYR A 157 0.25 14.29 -0.46
N PHE A 158 -0.01 14.35 -1.75
CA PHE A 158 0.89 14.97 -2.73
C PHE A 158 1.06 16.47 -2.50
N ASN A 159 0.12 17.12 -1.85
CA ASN A 159 0.24 18.54 -1.51
C ASN A 159 1.46 18.81 -0.63
N LEU A 160 1.91 17.82 0.15
CA LEU A 160 3.09 17.94 0.99
C LEU A 160 4.38 18.17 0.19
N ILE A 161 4.47 17.60 -1.01
CA ILE A 161 5.66 17.75 -1.86
C ILE A 161 5.50 18.88 -2.87
N LEU A 162 4.27 19.28 -3.18
CA LEU A 162 3.97 20.32 -4.15
C LEU A 162 3.87 21.72 -3.52
N GLY A 163 3.60 21.77 -2.22
CA GLY A 163 3.52 23.03 -1.49
C GLY A 163 4.88 23.65 -1.22
N ASP A 164 4.88 24.96 -1.01
CA ASP A 164 6.07 25.74 -0.65
C ASP A 164 6.52 25.51 0.80
#